data_3e3f507d8b46b3c6255a01fd12f1b302
#
_entry.id   3e3f507d8b46b3c6255a01fd12f1b302
#
_cell.length_a   1.000
_cell.length_b   1.000
_cell.length_c   1.000
_cell.angle_alpha   90.00
_cell.angle_beta   90.00
_cell.angle_gamma   90.00
#
_symmetry.space_group_name_H-M   'P 1'
#
loop_
_entity.id
_entity.type
_entity.pdbx_description
1 polymer ?
#
loop_
_entity_poly.entity_id
_entity_poly.type
_entity_poly.pdbx_seq_one_letter_code
_entity_poly.pdbx_strand_id
1 'polypeptide(L)'
;MEKLKRSSTGIFFLSCFSSLVFSQEQKNEAFQNPPVTIEILAGDSGIASQIIINKSFRSVPRLGIFSVTNISSKWNESVSKDAMNQVNVTFEMVKGLRLFGGMHYTPTTGLRPTTALMYTINYKSFLLSAGPRIDLAKNSNVEGFVMMEYKPEINEHWKVYSRVQGLYAQAVDSGDHARSYLMLRLGLSYKDIRFGLGANWDAYGPEKQCKQNYGIFFAANLFN
;
A
#
# COMPACT_ATOMS: atom_id res chain seq x y z
N MET A 1 14.75 -41.87 -52.73
CA MET A 1 15.36 -42.20 -51.41
C MET A 1 16.28 -41.08 -51.02
N GLU A 2 15.76 -40.15 -50.23
CA GLU A 2 16.56 -39.01 -49.71
C GLU A 2 16.21 -38.82 -48.22
N LYS A 3 17.22 -39.00 -47.39
CA LYS A 3 17.12 -38.93 -45.93
C LYS A 3 17.09 -37.47 -45.49
N LEU A 4 15.99 -36.99 -44.89
CA LEU A 4 15.94 -35.72 -44.16
C LEU A 4 16.71 -35.84 -42.85
N LYS A 5 17.79 -35.07 -42.72
CA LYS A 5 18.50 -34.82 -41.48
C LYS A 5 17.74 -33.76 -40.68
N ARG A 6 17.18 -34.11 -39.52
CA ARG A 6 16.70 -33.16 -38.52
C ARG A 6 17.91 -32.62 -37.76
N SER A 7 18.16 -31.32 -37.92
CA SER A 7 19.07 -30.59 -37.08
C SER A 7 18.29 -30.07 -35.87
N SER A 8 18.60 -30.56 -34.67
CA SER A 8 18.10 -30.07 -33.39
C SER A 8 19.08 -29.04 -32.88
N THR A 9 18.74 -27.76 -33.03
CA THR A 9 19.50 -26.65 -32.41
C THR A 9 18.87 -26.35 -31.07
N GLY A 10 19.40 -26.98 -30.01
CA GLY A 10 19.08 -26.65 -28.64
C GLY A 10 19.71 -25.33 -28.26
N ILE A 11 18.89 -24.27 -28.06
CA ILE A 11 19.34 -22.99 -27.49
C ILE A 11 19.38 -23.15 -25.96
N PHE A 12 20.59 -23.32 -25.46
CA PHE A 12 20.88 -23.25 -24.01
C PHE A 12 20.91 -21.76 -23.60
N PHE A 13 19.81 -21.28 -22.98
CA PHE A 13 19.83 -20.02 -22.26
C PHE A 13 20.51 -20.23 -20.90
N LEU A 14 21.80 -19.99 -20.85
CA LEU A 14 22.58 -19.93 -19.61
C LEU A 14 22.35 -18.55 -18.99
N SER A 15 21.36 -18.43 -18.11
CA SER A 15 21.17 -17.23 -17.30
C SER A 15 22.23 -17.21 -16.20
N CYS A 16 23.29 -16.43 -16.41
CA CYS A 16 24.21 -16.02 -15.34
C CYS A 16 23.47 -15.09 -14.38
N PHE A 17 22.86 -15.62 -13.34
CA PHE A 17 22.50 -14.86 -12.14
C PHE A 17 23.80 -14.60 -11.36
N SER A 18 24.44 -13.47 -11.63
CA SER A 18 25.49 -12.94 -10.78
C SER A 18 24.84 -12.46 -9.48
N SER A 19 24.94 -13.28 -8.44
CA SER A 19 24.62 -12.92 -7.06
C SER A 19 25.61 -11.83 -6.61
N LEU A 20 25.22 -10.58 -6.75
CA LEU A 20 25.85 -9.47 -6.04
C LEU A 20 25.50 -9.62 -4.55
N VAL A 21 26.33 -10.36 -3.83
CA VAL A 21 26.33 -10.38 -2.37
C VAL A 21 26.88 -9.03 -1.92
N PHE A 22 26.01 -8.06 -1.74
CA PHE A 22 26.34 -6.89 -0.93
C PHE A 22 26.36 -7.33 0.52
N SER A 23 27.55 -7.58 1.03
CA SER A 23 27.82 -7.62 2.47
C SER A 23 27.59 -6.20 2.99
N GLN A 24 26.37 -5.90 3.45
CA GLN A 24 26.11 -4.71 4.24
C GLN A 24 26.55 -5.03 5.67
N GLU A 25 27.57 -4.33 6.17
CA GLU A 25 27.82 -4.21 7.61
C GLU A 25 26.49 -3.90 8.30
N GLN A 26 25.98 -4.85 9.07
CA GLN A 26 24.85 -4.63 9.96
C GLN A 26 25.31 -3.70 11.08
N LYS A 27 25.19 -2.40 10.86
CA LYS A 27 25.12 -1.46 11.97
C LYS A 27 23.97 -1.95 12.85
N ASN A 28 24.24 -2.23 14.11
CA ASN A 28 23.23 -2.54 15.13
C ASN A 28 22.31 -1.33 15.30
N GLU A 29 21.39 -1.12 14.36
CA GLU A 29 20.32 -0.15 14.54
C GLU A 29 19.38 -0.71 15.59
N ALA A 30 19.17 0.08 16.65
CA ALA A 30 18.20 -0.27 17.68
C ALA A 30 16.85 -0.55 17.02
N PHE A 31 16.21 -1.68 17.39
CA PHE A 31 14.90 -2.06 16.87
C PHE A 31 13.91 -0.92 17.10
N GLN A 32 13.49 -0.27 16.03
CA GLN A 32 12.53 0.83 16.06
C GLN A 32 11.36 0.52 15.13
N ASN A 33 10.17 0.58 15.67
CA ASN A 33 8.95 0.42 14.89
C ASN A 33 8.63 1.70 14.13
N PRO A 34 8.06 1.62 12.92
CA PRO A 34 7.49 2.78 12.25
C PRO A 34 6.43 3.48 13.13
N PRO A 35 6.30 4.81 13.04
CA PRO A 35 5.25 5.54 13.75
C PRO A 35 3.85 5.13 13.28
N VAL A 36 2.85 5.39 14.10
CA VAL A 36 1.45 5.38 13.68
C VAL A 36 1.19 6.64 12.87
N THR A 37 0.74 6.49 11.64
CA THR A 37 0.41 7.62 10.78
C THR A 37 -1.09 7.89 10.82
N ILE A 38 -1.47 9.13 11.09
CA ILE A 38 -2.83 9.64 10.95
C ILE A 38 -2.82 10.74 9.90
N GLU A 39 -3.73 10.66 8.93
CA GLU A 39 -3.89 11.65 7.88
C GLU A 39 -5.36 12.05 7.75
N ILE A 40 -5.62 13.33 7.52
CA ILE A 40 -6.93 13.89 7.20
C ILE A 40 -6.77 14.73 5.94
N LEU A 41 -7.70 14.59 4.99
CA LEU A 41 -7.88 15.46 3.83
C LEU A 41 -9.22 16.16 3.98
N ALA A 42 -9.21 17.47 4.10
CA ALA A 42 -10.39 18.32 4.02
C ALA A 42 -10.48 18.89 2.60
N GLY A 43 -11.45 18.44 1.84
CA GLY A 43 -11.57 18.77 0.44
C GLY A 43 -12.89 19.45 0.07
N ASP A 44 -13.06 19.72 -1.20
CA ASP A 44 -14.24 20.35 -1.77
C ASP A 44 -15.52 19.53 -1.59
N SER A 45 -15.41 18.21 -1.72
CA SER A 45 -16.53 17.27 -1.65
C SER A 45 -16.80 16.73 -0.25
N GLY A 46 -15.81 16.75 0.66
CA GLY A 46 -15.95 16.17 1.99
C GLY A 46 -14.63 16.01 2.71
N ILE A 47 -14.66 15.19 3.76
CA ILE A 47 -13.50 14.82 4.58
C ILE A 47 -13.12 13.37 4.33
N ALA A 48 -11.82 13.10 4.20
CA ALA A 48 -11.28 11.74 4.17
C ALA A 48 -10.20 11.59 5.24
N SER A 49 -10.15 10.44 5.90
CA SER A 49 -9.12 10.12 6.88
C SER A 49 -8.49 8.77 6.61
N GLN A 50 -7.20 8.64 6.93
CA GLN A 50 -6.45 7.40 6.87
C GLN A 50 -5.63 7.24 8.14
N ILE A 51 -5.71 6.06 8.77
CA ILE A 51 -4.87 5.67 9.90
C ILE A 51 -4.10 4.43 9.50
N ILE A 52 -2.79 4.44 9.68
CA ILE A 52 -1.91 3.30 9.36
C ILE A 52 -1.11 2.94 10.60
N ILE A 53 -1.19 1.67 11.00
CA ILE A 53 -0.42 1.06 12.07
C ILE A 53 0.40 -0.08 11.44
N ASN A 54 1.71 -0.04 11.60
CA ASN A 54 2.61 -1.09 11.15
C ASN A 54 3.66 -1.33 12.25
N LYS A 55 3.47 -2.37 13.03
CA LYS A 55 4.33 -2.67 14.19
C LYS A 55 4.83 -4.10 14.11
N SER A 56 6.11 -4.29 14.36
CA SER A 56 6.73 -5.63 14.53
C SER A 56 6.95 -5.92 16.01
N PHE A 57 6.92 -7.21 16.39
CA PHE A 57 7.18 -7.61 17.76
C PHE A 57 8.69 -7.61 18.04
N ARG A 58 9.10 -6.96 19.12
CA ARG A 58 10.53 -6.86 19.49
C ARG A 58 11.18 -8.23 19.70
N SER A 59 10.44 -9.18 20.28
CA SER A 59 10.92 -10.55 20.55
C SER A 59 11.03 -11.40 19.29
N VAL A 60 10.20 -11.12 18.27
CA VAL A 60 10.18 -11.82 16.97
C VAL A 60 10.01 -10.80 15.86
N PRO A 61 11.08 -10.09 15.44
CA PRO A 61 10.99 -8.94 14.53
C PRO A 61 10.39 -9.24 13.15
N ARG A 62 10.40 -10.52 12.74
CA ARG A 62 9.74 -10.98 11.50
C ARG A 62 8.21 -11.02 11.60
N LEU A 63 7.66 -11.10 12.82
CA LEU A 63 6.23 -11.06 13.06
C LEU A 63 5.79 -9.64 13.42
N GLY A 64 4.60 -9.27 12.98
CA GLY A 64 4.05 -7.96 13.28
C GLY A 64 2.55 -7.89 13.10
N ILE A 65 2.03 -6.68 13.30
CA ILE A 65 0.64 -6.32 13.08
C ILE A 65 0.61 -5.15 12.09
N PHE A 66 -0.27 -5.24 11.13
CA PHE A 66 -0.60 -4.15 10.21
C PHE A 66 -2.08 -3.85 10.28
N SER A 67 -2.42 -2.59 10.44
CA SER A 67 -3.79 -2.11 10.34
C SER A 67 -3.87 -0.86 9.49
N VAL A 68 -4.89 -0.78 8.66
CA VAL A 68 -5.24 0.44 7.93
C VAL A 68 -6.74 0.67 8.04
N THR A 69 -7.10 1.91 8.38
CA THR A 69 -8.48 2.38 8.40
C THR A 69 -8.59 3.59 7.49
N ASN A 70 -9.51 3.54 6.54
CA ASN A 70 -9.88 4.65 5.68
C ASN A 70 -11.35 4.97 5.89
N ILE A 71 -11.66 6.24 6.06
CA ILE A 71 -13.04 6.74 6.18
C ILE A 71 -13.17 7.98 5.28
N SER A 72 -14.21 8.02 4.47
CA SER A 72 -14.55 9.18 3.65
C SER A 72 -16.02 9.54 3.83
N SER A 73 -16.31 10.81 4.03
CA SER A 73 -17.68 11.32 4.23
C SER A 73 -17.85 12.66 3.50
N LYS A 74 -18.99 12.83 2.84
CA LYS A 74 -19.34 14.12 2.26
C LYS A 74 -19.76 15.08 3.37
N TRP A 75 -19.62 16.39 3.13
CA TRP A 75 -19.99 17.42 4.10
C TRP A 75 -21.44 17.35 4.59
N ASN A 76 -22.35 16.87 3.73
CA ASN A 76 -23.79 16.81 4.03
C ASN A 76 -24.26 15.39 4.43
N GLU A 77 -23.35 14.47 4.72
CA GLU A 77 -23.68 13.12 5.19
C GLU A 77 -23.49 13.01 6.69
N SER A 78 -24.54 12.61 7.41
CA SER A 78 -24.47 12.39 8.86
C SER A 78 -23.76 11.06 9.24
N VAL A 79 -23.68 10.11 8.31
CA VAL A 79 -23.02 8.80 8.50
C VAL A 79 -22.20 8.48 7.27
N SER A 80 -20.93 8.20 7.46
CA SER A 80 -20.05 7.74 6.37
C SER A 80 -20.45 6.34 5.89
N LYS A 81 -20.75 6.23 4.61
CA LYS A 81 -21.01 4.95 3.93
C LYS A 81 -19.75 4.39 3.25
N ASP A 82 -18.66 5.15 3.26
CA ASP A 82 -17.40 4.80 2.62
C ASP A 82 -16.32 4.64 3.69
N ALA A 83 -16.27 3.46 4.24
CA ALA A 83 -15.28 3.08 5.26
C ALA A 83 -14.61 1.78 4.87
N MET A 84 -13.34 1.64 5.20
CA MET A 84 -12.57 0.40 5.07
C MET A 84 -11.69 0.23 6.30
N ASN A 85 -11.71 -0.96 6.85
CA ASN A 85 -10.81 -1.36 7.92
C ASN A 85 -10.15 -2.68 7.56
N GLN A 86 -8.86 -2.76 7.73
CA GLN A 86 -8.09 -3.98 7.52
C GLN A 86 -7.15 -4.18 8.71
N VAL A 87 -7.14 -5.39 9.26
CA VAL A 87 -6.23 -5.79 10.33
C VAL A 87 -5.59 -7.12 9.97
N ASN A 88 -4.27 -7.18 10.00
CA ASN A 88 -3.50 -8.36 9.63
C ASN A 88 -2.40 -8.65 10.64
N VAL A 89 -2.12 -9.92 10.83
CA VAL A 89 -0.82 -10.41 11.28
C VAL A 89 0.11 -10.44 10.06
N THR A 90 1.35 -10.04 10.23
CA THR A 90 2.35 -9.99 9.14
C THR A 90 3.54 -10.85 9.47
N PHE A 91 4.10 -11.50 8.45
CA PHE A 91 5.32 -12.27 8.54
C PHE A 91 6.31 -11.86 7.45
N GLU A 92 7.50 -11.41 7.83
CA GLU A 92 8.56 -11.07 6.90
C GLU A 92 9.28 -12.34 6.43
N MET A 93 9.04 -12.73 5.19
CA MET A 93 9.62 -13.93 4.57
C MET A 93 11.10 -13.71 4.25
N VAL A 94 11.38 -12.63 3.54
CA VAL A 94 12.72 -12.11 3.24
C VAL A 94 12.67 -10.59 3.36
N LYS A 95 13.83 -9.93 3.44
CA LYS A 95 13.91 -8.47 3.59
C LYS A 95 13.02 -7.75 2.58
N GLY A 96 12.06 -6.99 3.10
CA GLY A 96 11.11 -6.21 2.32
C GLY A 96 9.90 -6.97 1.80
N LEU A 97 9.89 -8.31 1.78
CA LEU A 97 8.74 -9.11 1.34
C LEU A 97 7.99 -9.67 2.54
N ARG A 98 6.75 -9.24 2.71
CA ARG A 98 5.89 -9.65 3.84
C ARG A 98 4.62 -10.34 3.36
N LEU A 99 4.27 -11.42 4.04
CA LEU A 99 2.99 -12.09 3.96
C LEU A 99 2.05 -11.48 5.01
N PHE A 100 0.81 -11.25 4.62
CA PHE A 100 -0.27 -10.71 5.45
C PHE A 100 -1.39 -11.72 5.53
N GLY A 101 -1.95 -11.93 6.69
CA GLY A 101 -3.15 -12.72 6.89
C GLY A 101 -4.03 -12.07 7.95
N GLY A 102 -5.32 -11.91 7.66
CA GLY A 102 -6.20 -11.21 8.58
C GLY A 102 -7.61 -11.00 8.06
N MET A 103 -8.18 -9.86 8.42
CA MET A 103 -9.57 -9.51 8.13
C MET A 103 -9.65 -8.15 7.44
N HIS A 104 -10.56 -8.06 6.51
CA HIS A 104 -10.90 -6.84 5.78
C HIS A 104 -12.40 -6.57 5.92
N TYR A 105 -12.77 -5.34 6.21
CA TYR A 105 -14.14 -4.90 6.37
C TYR A 105 -14.45 -3.68 5.53
N THR A 106 -15.57 -3.72 4.82
CA THR A 106 -16.24 -2.54 4.27
C THR A 106 -17.74 -2.62 4.55
N PRO A 107 -18.48 -1.51 4.63
CA PRO A 107 -19.94 -1.54 4.80
C PRO A 107 -20.67 -2.33 3.70
N THR A 108 -20.13 -2.34 2.49
CA THR A 108 -20.73 -3.01 1.33
C THR A 108 -20.50 -4.51 1.33
N THR A 109 -19.31 -4.97 1.71
CA THR A 109 -18.94 -6.40 1.59
C THR A 109 -18.97 -7.15 2.93
N GLY A 110 -19.09 -6.41 4.05
CA GLY A 110 -18.97 -6.97 5.38
C GLY A 110 -17.54 -7.40 5.72
N LEU A 111 -17.40 -8.20 6.76
CA LEU A 111 -16.12 -8.72 7.24
C LEU A 111 -15.69 -9.93 6.41
N ARG A 112 -14.47 -9.93 5.88
CA ARG A 112 -13.92 -11.00 5.05
C ARG A 112 -12.51 -11.38 5.50
N PRO A 113 -12.18 -12.67 5.60
CA PRO A 113 -10.79 -13.10 5.70
C PRO A 113 -10.02 -12.67 4.46
N THR A 114 -8.76 -12.28 4.64
CA THR A 114 -7.94 -11.78 3.55
C THR A 114 -6.49 -12.21 3.70
N THR A 115 -5.79 -12.35 2.59
CA THR A 115 -4.35 -12.53 2.54
C THR A 115 -3.74 -11.60 1.49
N ALA A 116 -2.51 -11.16 1.75
CA ALA A 116 -1.76 -10.30 0.82
C ALA A 116 -0.27 -10.63 0.86
N LEU A 117 0.39 -10.33 -0.24
CA LEU A 117 1.84 -10.34 -0.33
C LEU A 117 2.29 -8.93 -0.69
N MET A 118 3.13 -8.31 0.15
CA MET A 118 3.56 -6.94 -0.02
C MET A 118 5.07 -6.85 -0.08
N TYR A 119 5.59 -6.21 -1.11
CA TYR A 119 7.00 -5.90 -1.23
C TYR A 119 7.23 -4.42 -0.97
N THR A 120 8.15 -4.10 -0.05
CA THR A 120 8.48 -2.74 0.34
C THR A 120 9.97 -2.48 0.16
N ILE A 121 10.30 -1.43 -0.59
CA ILE A 121 11.66 -0.90 -0.74
C ILE A 121 11.69 0.46 -0.04
N ASN A 122 12.70 0.65 0.81
CA ASN A 122 13.00 1.94 1.40
C ASN A 122 14.46 2.28 1.09
N TYR A 123 14.67 3.30 0.26
CA TYR A 123 15.98 3.73 -0.18
C TYR A 123 16.13 5.24 -0.12
N LYS A 124 16.97 5.75 0.78
CA LYS A 124 17.15 7.19 1.01
C LYS A 124 15.81 7.90 1.26
N SER A 125 15.47 8.83 0.38
CA SER A 125 14.23 9.62 0.44
C SER A 125 13.04 8.94 -0.25
N PHE A 126 13.21 7.75 -0.80
CA PHE A 126 12.19 7.04 -1.60
C PHE A 126 11.69 5.80 -0.88
N LEU A 127 10.37 5.64 -0.83
CA LEU A 127 9.69 4.43 -0.37
C LEU A 127 8.73 3.95 -1.47
N LEU A 128 8.79 2.67 -1.78
CA LEU A 128 7.82 1.97 -2.63
C LEU A 128 7.26 0.80 -1.85
N SER A 129 5.94 0.65 -1.85
CA SER A 129 5.26 -0.53 -1.34
C SER A 129 4.23 -0.99 -2.36
N ALA A 130 4.28 -2.25 -2.78
CA ALA A 130 3.37 -2.78 -3.78
C ALA A 130 3.11 -4.27 -3.57
N GLY A 131 1.90 -4.71 -3.92
CA GLY A 131 1.58 -6.13 -3.88
C GLY A 131 0.11 -6.46 -4.09
N PRO A 132 -0.18 -7.75 -4.34
CA PRO A 132 -1.54 -8.26 -4.46
C PRO A 132 -2.17 -8.57 -3.10
N ARG A 133 -3.49 -8.47 -3.04
CA ARG A 133 -4.36 -8.94 -1.96
C ARG A 133 -5.54 -9.70 -2.54
N ILE A 134 -6.01 -10.71 -1.84
CA ILE A 134 -7.21 -11.46 -2.18
C ILE A 134 -8.08 -11.68 -0.93
N ASP A 135 -9.40 -11.56 -1.09
CA ASP A 135 -10.37 -11.96 -0.08
C ASP A 135 -10.60 -13.48 -0.14
N LEU A 136 -10.63 -14.13 1.02
CA LEU A 136 -10.85 -15.59 1.15
C LEU A 136 -12.32 -15.86 1.50
N ALA A 137 -13.23 -15.44 0.63
CA ALA A 137 -14.68 -15.55 0.81
C ALA A 137 -15.38 -15.82 -0.53
N LYS A 138 -16.67 -16.18 -0.50
CA LYS A 138 -17.51 -16.18 -1.70
C LYS A 138 -17.61 -14.75 -2.25
N ASN A 139 -17.67 -14.60 -3.58
CA ASN A 139 -17.64 -13.29 -4.27
C ASN A 139 -16.37 -12.49 -3.86
N SER A 140 -15.23 -13.15 -3.92
CA SER A 140 -13.95 -12.56 -3.55
C SER A 140 -13.49 -11.52 -4.54
N ASN A 141 -12.70 -10.57 -4.05
CA ASN A 141 -11.99 -9.62 -4.89
C ASN A 141 -10.49 -9.92 -4.84
N VAL A 142 -9.85 -9.75 -5.98
CA VAL A 142 -8.40 -9.65 -6.09
C VAL A 142 -8.04 -8.18 -6.27
N GLU A 143 -7.02 -7.71 -5.57
CA GLU A 143 -6.57 -6.32 -5.61
C GLU A 143 -5.09 -6.23 -5.91
N GLY A 144 -4.70 -5.20 -6.66
CA GLY A 144 -3.34 -4.72 -6.76
C GLY A 144 -3.22 -3.38 -6.08
N PHE A 145 -2.23 -3.25 -5.20
CA PHE A 145 -1.93 -2.03 -4.45
C PHE A 145 -0.54 -1.52 -4.78
N VAL A 146 -0.37 -0.21 -4.88
CA VAL A 146 0.91 0.46 -4.99
C VAL A 146 0.89 1.78 -4.22
N MET A 147 2.00 2.05 -3.51
CA MET A 147 2.25 3.33 -2.85
C MET A 147 3.71 3.73 -3.06
N MET A 148 3.93 4.96 -3.49
CA MET A 148 5.24 5.58 -3.62
C MET A 148 5.27 6.85 -2.80
N GLU A 149 6.32 7.02 -1.99
CA GLU A 149 6.61 8.27 -1.30
C GLU A 149 8.00 8.75 -1.69
N TYR A 150 8.14 10.05 -1.90
CA TYR A 150 9.42 10.71 -2.10
C TYR A 150 9.54 11.90 -1.17
N LYS A 151 10.54 11.87 -0.28
CA LYS A 151 10.72 12.80 0.84
C LYS A 151 12.15 13.34 0.87
N PRO A 152 12.60 14.10 -0.14
CA PRO A 152 13.92 14.71 -0.14
C PRO A 152 14.04 15.77 0.95
N GLU A 153 15.19 15.79 1.60
CA GLU A 153 15.50 16.74 2.66
C GLU A 153 15.80 18.13 2.07
N ILE A 154 15.20 19.15 2.68
CA ILE A 154 15.54 20.57 2.42
C ILE A 154 16.59 21.01 3.44
N ASN A 155 16.39 20.65 4.72
CA ASN A 155 17.31 20.86 5.82
C ASN A 155 17.00 19.87 6.96
N GLU A 156 17.63 20.02 8.13
CA GLU A 156 17.47 19.11 9.27
C GLU A 156 16.03 18.90 9.74
N HIS A 157 15.14 19.87 9.52
CA HIS A 157 13.76 19.84 10.02
C HIS A 157 12.72 19.72 8.90
N TRP A 158 13.04 20.21 7.70
CA TRP A 158 12.11 20.31 6.59
C TRP A 158 12.44 19.32 5.47
N LYS A 159 11.40 18.65 4.97
CA LYS A 159 11.48 17.79 3.78
C LYS A 159 10.35 18.17 2.81
N VAL A 160 10.58 18.00 1.52
CA VAL A 160 9.46 17.90 0.57
C VAL A 160 8.72 16.61 0.85
N TYR A 161 7.42 16.61 0.71
CA TYR A 161 6.60 15.41 0.83
C TYR A 161 5.77 15.22 -0.44
N SER A 162 5.96 14.08 -1.08
CA SER A 162 5.09 13.65 -2.18
C SER A 162 4.72 12.19 -2.00
N ARG A 163 3.44 11.85 -2.27
CA ARG A 163 2.93 10.48 -2.25
C ARG A 163 1.94 10.27 -3.38
N VAL A 164 2.11 9.13 -4.05
CA VAL A 164 1.15 8.55 -4.97
C VAL A 164 0.74 7.19 -4.41
N GLN A 165 -0.55 6.97 -4.25
CA GLN A 165 -1.08 5.70 -3.77
C GLN A 165 -2.24 5.28 -4.67
N GLY A 166 -2.20 4.04 -5.16
CA GLY A 166 -3.21 3.50 -6.05
C GLY A 166 -3.64 2.09 -5.67
N LEU A 167 -4.86 1.76 -6.01
CA LEU A 167 -5.43 0.43 -5.87
C LEU A 167 -6.36 0.15 -7.05
N TYR A 168 -6.33 -1.09 -7.49
CA TYR A 168 -7.31 -1.64 -8.43
C TYR A 168 -7.80 -2.98 -7.92
N ALA A 169 -9.12 -3.12 -7.81
CA ALA A 169 -9.78 -4.34 -7.35
C ALA A 169 -10.76 -4.85 -8.40
N GLN A 170 -10.78 -6.17 -8.56
CA GLN A 170 -11.63 -6.89 -9.50
C GLN A 170 -12.30 -8.06 -8.78
N ALA A 171 -13.58 -8.29 -9.08
CA ALA A 171 -14.31 -9.47 -8.62
C ALA A 171 -13.75 -10.72 -9.32
N VAL A 172 -13.45 -11.77 -8.53
CA VAL A 172 -12.84 -13.00 -9.08
C VAL A 172 -13.82 -13.76 -9.95
N ASP A 173 -15.08 -13.83 -9.52
CA ASP A 173 -16.09 -14.66 -10.18
C ASP A 173 -16.58 -14.08 -11.51
N SER A 174 -16.83 -12.76 -11.57
CA SER A 174 -17.37 -12.10 -12.77
C SER A 174 -16.31 -11.42 -13.62
N GLY A 175 -15.14 -11.11 -13.05
CA GLY A 175 -14.15 -10.29 -13.71
C GLY A 175 -14.48 -8.80 -13.74
N ASP A 176 -15.57 -8.39 -13.08
CA ASP A 176 -16.01 -7.00 -13.08
C ASP A 176 -15.11 -6.13 -12.19
N HIS A 177 -15.03 -4.86 -12.56
CA HIS A 177 -14.39 -3.85 -11.72
C HIS A 177 -15.15 -3.72 -10.39
N ALA A 178 -14.44 -3.88 -9.28
CA ALA A 178 -15.01 -3.74 -7.93
C ALA A 178 -14.74 -2.34 -7.36
N ARG A 179 -13.48 -1.92 -7.34
CA ARG A 179 -13.04 -0.59 -6.88
C ARG A 179 -11.68 -0.25 -7.46
N SER A 180 -11.46 1.02 -7.73
CA SER A 180 -10.13 1.57 -7.90
C SER A 180 -10.03 2.94 -7.25
N TYR A 181 -8.83 3.31 -6.82
CA TYR A 181 -8.58 4.67 -6.37
C TYR A 181 -7.17 5.12 -6.73
N LEU A 182 -7.02 6.45 -6.79
CA LEU A 182 -5.75 7.14 -6.87
C LEU A 182 -5.76 8.27 -5.84
N MET A 183 -4.74 8.30 -4.96
CA MET A 183 -4.55 9.37 -3.99
C MET A 183 -3.20 10.05 -4.26
N LEU A 184 -3.23 11.36 -4.37
CA LEU A 184 -2.03 12.19 -4.53
C LEU A 184 -1.89 13.11 -3.34
N ARG A 185 -0.64 13.29 -2.87
CA ARG A 185 -0.25 14.27 -1.86
C ARG A 185 1.00 14.98 -2.31
N LEU A 186 1.00 16.31 -2.16
CA LEU A 186 2.16 17.15 -2.43
C LEU A 186 2.21 18.26 -1.37
N GLY A 187 3.33 18.38 -0.69
CA GLY A 187 3.47 19.34 0.38
C GLY A 187 4.83 19.32 1.05
N LEU A 188 4.83 19.67 2.31
CA LEU A 188 6.01 19.73 3.16
C LEU A 188 5.84 18.83 4.38
N SER A 189 6.97 18.38 4.89
CA SER A 189 7.09 17.70 6.18
C SER A 189 7.98 18.53 7.09
N TYR A 190 7.49 18.78 8.29
CA TYR A 190 8.25 19.38 9.38
C TYR A 190 8.26 18.39 10.55
N LYS A 191 9.42 17.79 10.82
CA LYS A 191 9.54 16.69 11.77
C LYS A 191 8.48 15.61 11.53
N ASP A 192 7.56 15.41 12.48
CA ASP A 192 6.52 14.37 12.44
C ASP A 192 5.21 14.82 11.78
N ILE A 193 5.13 16.07 11.34
CA ILE A 193 3.94 16.65 10.73
C ILE A 193 4.15 16.80 9.23
N ARG A 194 3.11 16.52 8.46
CA ARG A 194 3.06 16.70 7.00
C ARG A 194 1.78 17.45 6.64
N PHE A 195 1.87 18.36 5.69
CA PHE A 195 0.73 19.13 5.21
C PHE A 195 0.95 19.61 3.78
N GLY A 196 -0.13 19.88 3.08
CA GLY A 196 -0.07 20.33 1.71
C GLY A 196 -1.37 20.11 0.95
N LEU A 197 -1.27 19.97 -0.37
CA LEU A 197 -2.39 19.72 -1.26
C LEU A 197 -2.58 18.22 -1.43
N GLY A 198 -3.84 17.81 -1.47
CA GLY A 198 -4.24 16.42 -1.67
C GLY A 198 -5.37 16.26 -2.66
N ALA A 199 -5.37 15.13 -3.36
CA ALA A 199 -6.45 14.76 -4.26
C ALA A 199 -6.72 13.25 -4.12
N ASN A 200 -8.01 12.91 -4.08
CA ASN A 200 -8.50 11.54 -4.12
C ASN A 200 -9.44 11.38 -5.31
N TRP A 201 -9.23 10.33 -6.07
CA TRP A 201 -10.13 9.82 -7.10
C TRP A 201 -10.49 8.39 -6.75
N ASP A 202 -11.77 8.11 -6.60
CA ASP A 202 -12.30 6.78 -6.36
C ASP A 202 -13.28 6.40 -7.46
N ALA A 203 -13.30 5.14 -7.86
CA ALA A 203 -14.26 4.57 -8.79
C ALA A 203 -14.79 3.25 -8.22
N TYR A 204 -16.10 3.08 -8.23
CA TYR A 204 -16.81 1.97 -7.59
C TYR A 204 -17.68 1.20 -8.57
N GLY A 205 -17.67 -0.12 -8.43
CA GLY A 205 -18.52 -1.05 -9.15
C GLY A 205 -18.21 -1.17 -10.65
N PRO A 206 -18.96 -2.00 -11.38
CA PRO A 206 -18.76 -2.24 -12.81
C PRO A 206 -18.84 -0.97 -13.65
N GLU A 207 -19.76 -0.07 -13.30
CA GLU A 207 -19.99 1.22 -13.97
C GLU A 207 -18.92 2.28 -13.64
N LYS A 208 -17.95 1.96 -12.77
CA LYS A 208 -16.87 2.87 -12.33
C LYS A 208 -17.39 4.24 -11.87
N GLN A 209 -18.43 4.23 -11.02
CA GLN A 209 -18.98 5.46 -10.47
C GLN A 209 -17.89 6.26 -9.75
N CYS A 210 -17.54 7.42 -10.29
CA CYS A 210 -16.43 8.24 -9.82
C CYS A 210 -16.84 9.14 -8.67
N LYS A 211 -15.96 9.24 -7.68
CA LYS A 211 -15.97 10.26 -6.63
C LYS A 211 -14.61 10.95 -6.64
N GLN A 212 -14.60 12.25 -6.41
CA GLN A 212 -13.40 13.08 -6.38
C GLN A 212 -13.43 13.94 -5.14
N ASN A 213 -12.27 14.24 -4.58
CA ASN A 213 -12.12 15.13 -3.44
C ASN A 213 -10.76 15.82 -3.50
N TYR A 214 -10.74 17.14 -3.66
CA TYR A 214 -9.54 17.95 -3.78
C TYR A 214 -9.46 18.91 -2.61
N GLY A 215 -8.33 19.01 -1.94
CA GLY A 215 -8.23 19.86 -0.79
C GLY A 215 -6.86 19.94 -0.15
N ILE A 216 -6.87 20.26 1.14
CA ILE A 216 -5.67 20.35 1.97
C ILE A 216 -5.59 19.09 2.84
N PHE A 217 -4.42 18.46 2.88
CA PHE A 217 -4.19 17.38 3.82
C PHE A 217 -3.29 17.83 4.98
N PHE A 218 -3.53 17.19 6.11
CA PHE A 218 -2.68 17.24 7.30
C PHE A 218 -2.44 15.81 7.79
N ALA A 219 -1.19 15.47 8.09
CA ALA A 219 -0.85 14.17 8.64
C ALA A 219 0.18 14.30 9.77
N ALA A 220 0.10 13.39 10.73
CA ALA A 220 1.02 13.32 11.86
C ALA A 220 1.50 11.87 12.06
N ASN A 221 2.77 11.75 12.44
CA ASN A 221 3.37 10.53 12.94
C ASN A 221 3.33 10.55 14.47
N LEU A 222 2.79 9.49 15.05
CA LEU A 222 2.64 9.34 16.49
C LEU A 222 3.41 8.11 16.97
N PHE A 223 3.87 8.15 18.21
CA PHE A 223 4.56 7.01 18.84
C PHE A 223 5.83 6.59 18.09
N ASN A 224 6.72 7.56 17.86
CA ASN A 224 8.08 7.37 17.30
C ASN A 224 8.99 6.64 18.29
#